data_3ff61d1e65b6ddf42329ec81213c456b
#
_entry.id   3ff61d1e65b6ddf42329ec81213c456b
#
_cell.length_a   1.000
_cell.length_b   1.000
_cell.length_c   1.000
_cell.angle_alpha   90.00
_cell.angle_beta   90.00
_cell.angle_gamma   90.00
#
_symmetry.space_group_name_H-M   'P 1'
#
loop_
_entity.id
_entity.type
_entity.pdbx_description
1 polymer ?
#
loop_
_entity_poly.entity_id
_entity_poly.type
_entity_poly.pdbx_seq_one_letter_code
_entity_poly.pdbx_strand_id
1 'polypeptide(L)'
;VTSTKDLMDKGALAKLDINVLLMKYNDELCKAMNGQKYNDEVDFIVKYEPRNRFISNLALDQKGNTLILFQFVEKHGKPLHSMISERADKDRKVFYVSGETGVDAREEVRNITEKEKNAIIVASMGVFSTGINIRNLHNIIFASPSKSQIRILQSIGRGLRKSDDGRPTTLFDLADDLHWKKSKNFTLM
;
A
#
# COMPACT_ATOMS: atom_id res chain seq x y z
N VAL A 1 21.06 17.67 14.29
CA VAL A 1 20.23 16.89 13.35
C VAL A 1 18.92 16.57 14.07
N THR A 2 17.81 17.14 13.62
CA THR A 2 16.49 16.92 14.22
C THR A 2 16.01 15.51 13.87
N SER A 3 15.61 14.72 14.85
CA SER A 3 15.11 13.36 14.60
C SER A 3 13.70 13.39 14.00
N THR A 4 13.30 12.30 13.31
CA THR A 4 11.93 12.15 12.80
C THR A 4 10.90 12.22 13.93
N LYS A 5 11.26 11.71 15.11
CA LYS A 5 10.43 11.77 16.32
C LYS A 5 10.23 13.23 16.77
N ASP A 6 11.29 14.03 16.81
CA ASP A 6 11.20 15.45 17.17
C ASP A 6 10.33 16.25 16.20
N LEU A 7 10.34 15.89 14.90
CA LEU A 7 9.49 16.50 13.88
C LEU A 7 8.02 16.09 14.03
N MET A 8 7.76 14.84 14.43
CA MET A 8 6.40 14.36 14.75
C MET A 8 5.87 15.04 16.02
N ASP A 9 6.68 15.13 17.08
CA ASP A 9 6.31 15.73 18.35
C ASP A 9 6.07 17.25 18.22
N LYS A 10 6.84 17.92 17.36
CA LYS A 10 6.63 19.34 17.00
C LYS A 10 5.47 19.55 16.02
N GLY A 11 4.82 18.47 15.58
CA GLY A 11 3.69 18.53 14.68
C GLY A 11 4.03 18.93 13.23
N ALA A 12 5.30 18.89 12.85
CA ALA A 12 5.75 19.18 11.48
C ALA A 12 5.49 17.98 10.54
N LEU A 13 5.42 16.77 11.07
CA LEU A 13 5.06 15.55 10.32
C LEU A 13 3.79 14.93 10.90
N ALA A 14 3.03 14.24 10.05
CA ALA A 14 1.90 13.45 10.49
C ALA A 14 2.36 12.27 11.35
N LYS A 15 1.56 11.91 12.35
CA LYS A 15 1.71 10.62 13.04
C LYS A 15 1.34 9.50 12.10
N LEU A 16 2.07 8.40 12.17
CA LEU A 16 1.85 7.20 11.38
C LEU A 16 1.51 6.04 12.31
N ASP A 17 0.30 5.51 12.18
CA ASP A 17 -0.14 4.31 12.89
C ASP A 17 0.07 3.11 11.95
N ILE A 18 0.79 2.08 12.41
CA ILE A 18 1.14 0.92 11.59
C ILE A 18 0.35 -0.30 12.07
N ASN A 19 -0.45 -0.87 11.18
CA ASN A 19 -1.20 -2.10 11.38
C ASN A 19 -0.64 -3.20 10.47
N VAL A 20 -0.07 -4.23 11.06
CA VAL A 20 0.36 -5.43 10.33
C VAL A 20 -0.78 -6.42 10.27
N LEU A 21 -1.22 -6.77 9.06
CA LEU A 21 -2.30 -7.71 8.80
C LEU A 21 -1.72 -9.05 8.36
N LEU A 22 -1.76 -10.06 9.23
CA LEU A 22 -1.26 -11.39 8.92
C LEU A 22 -2.26 -12.17 8.07
N MET A 23 -1.92 -12.40 6.80
CA MET A 23 -2.70 -13.18 5.85
C MET A 23 -2.34 -14.66 5.98
N LYS A 24 -3.29 -15.48 6.45
CA LYS A 24 -3.11 -16.93 6.55
C LYS A 24 -3.73 -17.65 5.36
N TYR A 25 -3.05 -18.66 4.88
CA TYR A 25 -3.47 -19.52 3.78
C TYR A 25 -3.80 -20.92 4.30
N ASN A 26 -4.59 -21.68 3.53
CA ASN A 26 -4.89 -23.04 3.91
C ASN A 26 -3.65 -23.96 3.72
N ASP A 27 -3.68 -25.12 4.38
CA ASP A 27 -2.59 -26.09 4.38
C ASP A 27 -2.19 -26.58 2.99
N GLU A 28 -3.15 -26.72 2.09
CA GLU A 28 -2.91 -27.16 0.71
C GLU A 28 -2.06 -26.14 -0.06
N LEU A 29 -2.40 -24.87 0.03
CA LEU A 29 -1.63 -23.78 -0.59
C LEU A 29 -0.25 -23.64 0.05
N CYS A 30 -0.16 -23.68 1.37
CA CYS A 30 1.12 -23.65 2.07
C CYS A 30 2.03 -24.81 1.66
N LYS A 31 1.47 -26.02 1.53
CA LYS A 31 2.19 -27.20 1.05
C LYS A 31 2.64 -27.04 -0.40
N ALA A 32 1.78 -26.52 -1.28
CA ALA A 32 2.11 -26.31 -2.69
C ALA A 32 3.22 -25.25 -2.87
N MET A 33 3.24 -24.23 -2.03
CA MET A 33 4.25 -23.17 -2.07
C MET A 33 5.55 -23.53 -1.35
N ASN A 34 5.58 -24.66 -0.61
CA ASN A 34 6.77 -25.07 0.11
C ASN A 34 7.93 -25.43 -0.85
N GLY A 35 9.08 -24.81 -0.64
CA GLY A 35 10.28 -25.02 -1.48
C GLY A 35 10.29 -24.23 -2.80
N GLN A 36 9.27 -23.41 -3.06
CA GLN A 36 9.28 -22.50 -4.20
C GLN A 36 10.29 -21.37 -4.01
N LYS A 37 10.72 -20.74 -5.13
CA LYS A 37 11.62 -19.59 -5.09
C LYS A 37 10.86 -18.31 -4.72
N TYR A 38 11.58 -17.30 -4.25
CA TYR A 38 11.03 -15.99 -3.91
C TYR A 38 10.11 -15.40 -4.99
N ASN A 39 10.53 -15.47 -6.25
CA ASN A 39 9.75 -14.91 -7.36
C ASN A 39 8.43 -15.67 -7.59
N ASP A 40 8.43 -17.00 -7.40
CA ASP A 40 7.25 -17.83 -7.55
C ASP A 40 6.24 -17.56 -6.42
N GLU A 41 6.76 -17.38 -5.19
CA GLU A 41 5.96 -17.02 -4.03
C GLU A 41 5.31 -15.62 -4.21
N VAL A 42 6.10 -14.64 -4.65
CA VAL A 42 5.58 -13.28 -4.93
C VAL A 42 4.56 -13.31 -6.06
N ASP A 43 4.82 -14.07 -7.12
CA ASP A 43 3.92 -14.20 -8.27
C ASP A 43 2.59 -14.83 -7.86
N PHE A 44 2.61 -15.85 -7.02
CA PHE A 44 1.41 -16.45 -6.43
C PHE A 44 0.63 -15.43 -5.60
N ILE A 45 1.28 -14.75 -4.66
CA ILE A 45 0.65 -13.81 -3.73
C ILE A 45 -0.07 -12.68 -4.47
N VAL A 46 0.59 -12.07 -5.45
CA VAL A 46 0.01 -10.91 -6.16
C VAL A 46 -1.13 -11.29 -7.12
N LYS A 47 -1.18 -12.55 -7.55
CA LYS A 47 -2.26 -13.08 -8.41
C LYS A 47 -3.40 -13.74 -7.62
N TYR A 48 -3.20 -14.02 -6.33
CA TYR A 48 -4.18 -14.73 -5.54
C TYR A 48 -5.42 -13.87 -5.30
N GLU A 49 -6.50 -14.23 -6.00
CA GLU A 49 -7.74 -13.46 -6.06
C GLU A 49 -8.37 -13.20 -4.67
N PRO A 50 -8.48 -14.19 -3.75
CA PRO A 50 -9.05 -13.92 -2.43
C PRO A 50 -8.28 -12.86 -1.65
N ARG A 51 -6.94 -12.80 -1.79
CA ARG A 51 -6.11 -11.76 -1.18
C ARG A 51 -6.39 -10.39 -1.81
N ASN A 52 -6.47 -10.32 -3.13
CA ASN A 52 -6.77 -9.07 -3.84
C ASN A 52 -8.18 -8.57 -3.52
N ARG A 53 -9.14 -9.47 -3.33
CA ARG A 53 -10.49 -9.16 -2.85
C ARG A 53 -10.46 -8.61 -1.42
N PHE A 54 -9.65 -9.18 -0.54
CA PHE A 54 -9.45 -8.64 0.80
C PHE A 54 -8.87 -7.22 0.77
N ILE A 55 -7.84 -6.97 -0.06
CA ILE A 55 -7.25 -5.63 -0.24
C ILE A 55 -8.30 -4.64 -0.76
N SER A 56 -9.11 -5.06 -1.73
CA SER A 56 -10.21 -4.25 -2.27
C SER A 56 -11.23 -3.89 -1.18
N ASN A 57 -11.66 -4.88 -0.38
CA ASN A 57 -12.57 -4.64 0.75
C ASN A 57 -11.96 -3.68 1.76
N LEU A 58 -10.72 -3.94 2.17
CA LEU A 58 -10.00 -3.08 3.11
C LEU A 58 -9.96 -1.63 2.62
N ALA A 59 -9.67 -1.41 1.34
CA ALA A 59 -9.61 -0.07 0.77
C ALA A 59 -10.98 0.61 0.71
N LEU A 60 -12.03 -0.14 0.37
CA LEU A 60 -13.40 0.37 0.29
C LEU A 60 -13.96 0.73 1.68
N ASP A 61 -13.57 -0.01 2.72
CA ASP A 61 -14.00 0.23 4.11
C ASP A 61 -13.31 1.45 4.75
N GLN A 62 -12.16 1.90 4.21
CA GLN A 62 -11.47 3.04 4.77
C GLN A 62 -12.17 4.36 4.40
N LYS A 63 -12.20 5.30 5.35
CA LYS A 63 -12.63 6.69 5.12
C LYS A 63 -11.43 7.60 4.87
N GLY A 64 -11.61 8.56 3.97
CA GLY A 64 -10.54 9.49 3.57
C GLY A 64 -9.70 8.97 2.41
N ASN A 65 -8.75 9.79 1.97
CA ASN A 65 -7.89 9.43 0.86
C ASN A 65 -7.05 8.20 1.21
N THR A 66 -7.15 7.16 0.41
CA THR A 66 -6.50 5.86 0.59
C THR A 66 -5.55 5.59 -0.57
N LEU A 67 -4.28 5.35 -0.26
CA LEU A 67 -3.24 5.03 -1.22
C LEU A 67 -2.90 3.54 -1.15
N ILE A 68 -3.06 2.85 -2.26
CA ILE A 68 -2.70 1.43 -2.41
C ILE A 68 -1.44 1.34 -3.24
N LEU A 69 -0.39 0.74 -2.69
CA LEU A 69 0.91 0.63 -3.33
C LEU A 69 1.16 -0.78 -3.86
N PHE A 70 1.35 -0.88 -5.17
CA PHE A 70 1.68 -2.13 -5.85
C PHE A 70 3.03 -2.08 -6.55
N GLN A 71 3.62 -3.27 -6.82
CA GLN A 71 4.91 -3.39 -7.52
C GLN A 71 4.76 -3.75 -8.99
N PHE A 72 3.78 -4.57 -9.35
CA PHE A 72 3.64 -5.13 -10.71
C PHE A 72 2.41 -4.56 -11.40
N VAL A 73 2.64 -3.84 -12.50
CA VAL A 73 1.59 -3.13 -13.25
C VAL A 73 0.53 -4.10 -13.78
N GLU A 74 0.92 -5.03 -14.65
CA GLU A 74 -0.03 -5.87 -15.38
C GLU A 74 -0.69 -6.94 -14.50
N LYS A 75 0.09 -7.63 -13.68
CA LYS A 75 -0.39 -8.78 -12.92
C LYS A 75 -1.01 -8.46 -11.56
N HIS A 76 -0.88 -7.20 -11.10
CA HIS A 76 -1.40 -6.80 -9.78
C HIS A 76 -2.11 -5.44 -9.79
N GLY A 77 -1.43 -4.37 -10.23
CA GLY A 77 -1.98 -3.01 -10.16
C GLY A 77 -3.26 -2.82 -10.96
N LYS A 78 -3.26 -3.23 -12.24
CA LYS A 78 -4.45 -3.14 -13.10
C LYS A 78 -5.61 -3.99 -12.59
N PRO A 79 -5.41 -5.30 -12.22
CA PRO A 79 -6.48 -6.12 -11.63
C PRO A 79 -7.05 -5.52 -10.34
N LEU A 80 -6.21 -5.02 -9.43
CA LEU A 80 -6.68 -4.35 -8.21
C LEU A 80 -7.51 -3.10 -8.51
N HIS A 81 -7.04 -2.26 -9.42
CA HIS A 81 -7.77 -1.06 -9.81
C HIS A 81 -9.16 -1.40 -10.39
N SER A 82 -9.25 -2.38 -11.31
CA SER A 82 -10.52 -2.84 -11.88
C SER A 82 -11.46 -3.33 -10.79
N MET A 83 -10.97 -4.24 -9.93
CA MET A 83 -11.75 -4.83 -8.84
C MET A 83 -12.30 -3.78 -7.85
N ILE A 84 -11.53 -2.74 -7.56
CA ILE A 84 -11.95 -1.67 -6.67
C ILE A 84 -12.94 -0.73 -7.37
N SER A 85 -12.65 -0.35 -8.63
CA SER A 85 -13.49 0.55 -9.41
C SER A 85 -14.90 0.01 -9.67
N GLU A 86 -15.01 -1.31 -9.90
CA GLU A 86 -16.30 -1.98 -10.12
C GLU A 86 -17.18 -2.02 -8.86
N ARG A 87 -16.58 -1.87 -7.68
CA ARG A 87 -17.25 -2.03 -6.38
C ARG A 87 -17.32 -0.74 -5.57
N ALA A 88 -16.61 0.29 -5.99
CA ALA A 88 -16.65 1.59 -5.33
C ALA A 88 -18.02 2.25 -5.49
N ASP A 89 -18.47 2.96 -4.46
CA ASP A 89 -19.66 3.79 -4.52
C ASP A 89 -19.50 4.85 -5.62
N LYS A 90 -20.61 5.25 -6.25
CA LYS A 90 -20.62 6.21 -7.38
C LYS A 90 -19.93 7.54 -7.06
N ASP A 91 -19.97 7.95 -5.80
CA ASP A 91 -19.38 9.21 -5.32
C ASP A 91 -17.91 9.07 -4.91
N ARG A 92 -17.37 7.83 -4.88
CA ARG A 92 -16.00 7.57 -4.48
C ARG A 92 -15.11 7.37 -5.68
N LYS A 93 -14.26 8.34 -5.97
CA LYS A 93 -13.34 8.29 -7.11
C LYS A 93 -12.21 7.32 -6.87
N VAL A 94 -11.91 6.52 -7.89
CA VAL A 94 -10.79 5.57 -7.90
C VAL A 94 -9.83 5.96 -9.01
N PHE A 95 -8.59 6.23 -8.66
CA PHE A 95 -7.54 6.66 -9.59
C PHE A 95 -6.48 5.58 -9.74
N TYR A 96 -5.93 5.48 -10.95
CA TYR A 96 -4.79 4.61 -11.24
C TYR A 96 -3.58 5.44 -11.64
N VAL A 97 -2.47 5.27 -10.92
CA VAL A 97 -1.23 6.03 -11.17
C VAL A 97 -0.06 5.05 -11.34
N SER A 98 0.42 4.86 -12.55
CA SER A 98 1.60 4.05 -12.84
C SER A 98 2.70 4.94 -13.40
N GLY A 99 3.83 5.00 -12.70
CA GLY A 99 4.93 5.86 -13.13
C GLY A 99 5.84 5.19 -14.15
N GLU A 100 5.60 5.43 -15.44
CA GLU A 100 6.68 5.38 -16.42
C GLU A 100 7.55 6.66 -16.36
N THR A 101 7.00 7.76 -15.86
CA THR A 101 7.68 9.05 -15.61
C THR A 101 7.46 9.49 -14.16
N GLY A 102 8.39 9.13 -13.29
CA GLY A 102 8.21 9.26 -11.83
C GLY A 102 7.92 10.65 -11.26
N VAL A 103 8.12 11.75 -12.00
CA VAL A 103 7.83 13.12 -11.55
C VAL A 103 6.35 13.44 -11.74
N ASP A 104 5.80 13.18 -12.93
CA ASP A 104 4.41 13.51 -13.25
C ASP A 104 3.42 12.69 -12.41
N ALA A 105 3.72 11.41 -12.19
CA ALA A 105 2.89 10.54 -11.36
C ALA A 105 2.81 10.98 -9.89
N ARG A 106 3.89 11.56 -9.35
CA ARG A 106 3.90 12.12 -7.99
C ARG A 106 3.03 13.36 -7.86
N GLU A 107 3.17 14.27 -8.82
CA GLU A 107 2.34 15.48 -8.85
C GLU A 107 0.87 15.11 -9.04
N GLU A 108 0.56 14.06 -9.80
CA GLU A 108 -0.79 13.55 -9.95
C GLU A 108 -1.36 13.07 -8.62
N VAL A 109 -0.64 12.20 -7.87
CA VAL A 109 -1.09 11.74 -6.54
C VAL A 109 -1.27 12.92 -5.58
N ARG A 110 -0.34 13.86 -5.57
CA ARG A 110 -0.44 15.08 -4.75
C ARG A 110 -1.69 15.88 -5.10
N ASN A 111 -1.92 16.16 -6.37
CA ASN A 111 -3.08 16.91 -6.84
C ASN A 111 -4.41 16.22 -6.48
N ILE A 112 -4.46 14.88 -6.57
CA ILE A 112 -5.62 14.10 -6.17
C ILE A 112 -5.89 14.28 -4.67
N THR A 113 -4.87 14.07 -3.82
CA THR A 113 -5.04 14.14 -2.36
C THR A 113 -5.33 15.56 -1.85
N GLU A 114 -4.93 16.59 -2.58
CA GLU A 114 -5.25 17.99 -2.25
C GLU A 114 -6.70 18.34 -2.64
N LYS A 115 -7.24 17.77 -3.71
CA LYS A 115 -8.58 18.07 -4.22
C LYS A 115 -9.67 17.15 -3.65
N GLU A 116 -9.34 15.89 -3.44
CA GLU A 116 -10.31 14.87 -3.03
C GLU A 116 -10.21 14.62 -1.51
N LYS A 117 -11.36 14.28 -0.90
CA LYS A 117 -11.43 13.99 0.54
C LYS A 117 -11.61 12.51 0.85
N ASN A 118 -12.02 11.70 -0.13
CA ASN A 118 -12.34 10.29 0.05
C ASN A 118 -12.02 9.46 -1.20
N ALA A 119 -10.91 9.76 -1.87
CA ALA A 119 -10.47 9.03 -3.05
C ALA A 119 -9.68 7.74 -2.69
N ILE A 120 -9.70 6.78 -3.61
CA ILE A 120 -8.80 5.64 -3.60
C ILE A 120 -7.80 5.82 -4.75
N ILE A 121 -6.51 5.68 -4.46
CA ILE A 121 -5.42 5.85 -5.42
C ILE A 121 -4.63 4.55 -5.47
N VAL A 122 -4.68 3.86 -6.60
CA VAL A 122 -3.89 2.64 -6.84
C VAL A 122 -2.63 3.06 -7.59
N ALA A 123 -1.49 3.06 -6.90
CA ALA A 123 -0.25 3.62 -7.43
C ALA A 123 0.92 2.64 -7.37
N SER A 124 1.83 2.71 -8.36
CA SER A 124 3.03 1.89 -8.35
C SER A 124 4.03 2.37 -7.28
N MET A 125 4.72 1.42 -6.63
CA MET A 125 5.74 1.72 -5.61
C MET A 125 6.87 2.61 -6.14
N GLY A 126 7.18 2.54 -7.44
CA GLY A 126 8.20 3.36 -8.10
C GLY A 126 7.93 4.86 -8.00
N VAL A 127 6.66 5.27 -7.96
CA VAL A 127 6.26 6.67 -7.77
C VAL A 127 6.82 7.25 -6.46
N PHE A 128 7.02 6.41 -5.45
CA PHE A 128 7.41 6.80 -4.10
C PHE A 128 8.89 6.52 -3.76
N SER A 129 9.70 6.17 -4.74
CA SER A 129 11.13 5.88 -4.55
C SER A 129 11.95 7.11 -4.10
N THR A 130 11.46 8.30 -4.35
CA THR A 130 12.01 9.58 -3.88
C THR A 130 10.94 10.32 -3.08
N GLY A 131 11.33 11.01 -2.01
CA GLY A 131 10.39 11.63 -1.05
C GLY A 131 9.29 12.47 -1.70
N ILE A 132 8.07 12.28 -1.26
CA ILE A 132 6.88 13.01 -1.71
C ILE A 132 6.31 13.81 -0.55
N ASN A 133 5.94 15.04 -0.83
CA ASN A 133 5.17 15.86 0.09
C ASN A 133 3.67 15.70 -0.22
N ILE A 134 2.99 14.85 0.56
CA ILE A 134 1.56 14.58 0.39
C ILE A 134 0.78 15.09 1.60
N ARG A 135 -0.26 15.86 1.35
CA ARG A 135 -1.25 16.27 2.35
C ARG A 135 -2.51 15.41 2.22
N ASN A 136 -3.29 15.36 3.27
CA ASN A 136 -4.60 14.70 3.29
C ASN A 136 -4.56 13.23 2.84
N LEU A 137 -3.47 12.53 3.14
CA LEU A 137 -3.38 11.09 2.98
C LEU A 137 -3.72 10.43 4.31
N HIS A 138 -4.81 9.67 4.35
CA HIS A 138 -5.33 9.10 5.58
C HIS A 138 -4.97 7.63 5.75
N ASN A 139 -4.92 6.89 4.64
CA ASN A 139 -4.62 5.46 4.67
C ASN A 139 -3.60 5.08 3.60
N ILE A 140 -2.72 4.16 3.95
CA ILE A 140 -1.73 3.57 3.02
C ILE A 140 -1.86 2.05 3.14
N ILE A 141 -1.96 1.35 2.02
CA ILE A 141 -2.00 -0.11 1.95
C ILE A 141 -0.83 -0.60 1.11
N PHE A 142 0.07 -1.36 1.71
CA PHE A 142 1.10 -2.09 0.98
C PHE A 142 0.51 -3.37 0.37
N ALA A 143 0.10 -3.31 -0.89
CA ALA A 143 -0.54 -4.42 -1.56
C ALA A 143 0.43 -5.51 -2.04
N SER A 144 1.66 -5.16 -2.41
CA SER A 144 2.67 -6.13 -2.84
C SER A 144 3.72 -6.37 -1.77
N PRO A 145 4.10 -7.64 -1.50
CA PRO A 145 5.24 -7.92 -0.64
C PRO A 145 6.52 -7.35 -1.27
N SER A 146 7.31 -6.60 -0.50
CA SER A 146 8.54 -6.00 -1.02
C SER A 146 9.53 -5.70 0.10
N LYS A 147 10.78 -6.10 -0.12
CA LYS A 147 11.90 -5.71 0.77
C LYS A 147 12.19 -4.19 0.75
N SER A 148 11.64 -3.47 -0.23
CA SER A 148 11.78 -2.01 -0.33
C SER A 148 10.75 -1.23 0.49
N GLN A 149 9.80 -1.87 1.13
CA GLN A 149 8.74 -1.22 1.92
C GLN A 149 9.30 -0.24 2.96
N ILE A 150 10.37 -0.61 3.65
CA ILE A 150 11.01 0.26 4.63
C ILE A 150 11.52 1.56 3.98
N ARG A 151 12.13 1.48 2.80
CA ARG A 151 12.61 2.67 2.07
C ARG A 151 11.45 3.54 1.62
N ILE A 152 10.38 2.92 1.13
CA ILE A 152 9.17 3.62 0.71
C ILE A 152 8.51 4.28 1.91
N LEU A 153 8.41 3.57 3.03
CA LEU A 153 7.87 4.10 4.28
C LEU A 153 8.67 5.31 4.78
N GLN A 154 10.00 5.24 4.75
CA GLN A 154 10.88 6.35 5.10
C GLN A 154 10.71 7.54 4.15
N SER A 155 10.52 7.27 2.86
CA SER A 155 10.29 8.29 1.84
C SER A 155 8.95 8.99 2.04
N ILE A 156 7.88 8.23 2.26
CA ILE A 156 6.53 8.73 2.55
C ILE A 156 6.52 9.47 3.89
N GLY A 157 7.11 8.88 4.95
CA GLY A 157 7.12 9.46 6.29
C GLY A 157 7.79 10.83 6.38
N ARG A 158 8.77 11.12 5.52
CA ARG A 158 9.37 12.45 5.42
C ARG A 158 8.47 13.48 4.74
N GLY A 159 7.54 13.03 3.92
CA GLY A 159 6.65 13.87 3.12
C GLY A 159 5.21 13.94 3.62
N LEU A 160 4.83 13.08 4.57
CA LEU A 160 3.48 13.11 5.14
C LEU A 160 3.28 14.40 5.93
N ARG A 161 2.34 15.20 5.48
CA ARG A 161 1.87 16.38 6.21
C ARG A 161 0.59 16.03 6.96
N LYS A 162 0.34 16.76 8.04
CA LYS A 162 -0.92 16.63 8.75
C LYS A 162 -2.08 16.81 7.78
N SER A 163 -3.07 15.93 7.91
CA SER A 163 -4.36 16.10 7.23
C SER A 163 -5.09 17.32 7.80
N ASP A 164 -5.95 17.93 7.01
CA ASP A 164 -6.73 19.11 7.41
C ASP A 164 -7.63 18.82 8.62
N ASP A 165 -8.03 17.56 8.81
CA ASP A 165 -8.83 17.08 9.94
C ASP A 165 -7.98 16.62 11.14
N GLY A 166 -6.66 16.69 11.05
CA GLY A 166 -5.73 16.36 12.13
C GLY A 166 -5.56 14.86 12.43
N ARG A 167 -6.20 13.97 11.66
CA ARG A 167 -6.07 12.51 11.86
C ARG A 167 -4.65 12.03 11.55
N PRO A 168 -4.14 11.04 12.29
CA PRO A 168 -2.92 10.33 11.88
C PRO A 168 -3.14 9.57 10.58
N THR A 169 -2.07 9.30 9.84
CA THR A 169 -2.13 8.40 8.69
C THR A 169 -2.00 6.95 9.17
N THR A 170 -2.89 6.09 8.72
CA THR A 170 -2.85 4.66 9.03
C THR A 170 -2.18 3.89 7.89
N LEU A 171 -1.16 3.11 8.21
CA LEU A 171 -0.51 2.17 7.30
C LEU A 171 -1.02 0.76 7.57
N PHE A 172 -1.45 0.07 6.52
CA PHE A 172 -1.76 -1.35 6.52
C PHE A 172 -0.66 -2.09 5.76
N ASP A 173 0.09 -2.91 6.48
CA ASP A 173 1.14 -3.78 5.94
C ASP A 173 0.64 -5.23 5.92
N LEU A 174 0.55 -5.82 4.73
CA LEU A 174 0.08 -7.19 4.57
C LEU A 174 1.26 -8.15 4.63
N ALA A 175 1.31 -8.96 5.66
CA ALA A 175 2.29 -10.02 5.86
C ALA A 175 1.69 -11.38 5.48
N ASP A 176 2.23 -12.01 4.45
CA ASP A 176 1.69 -13.24 3.88
C ASP A 176 2.34 -14.47 4.51
N ASP A 177 1.60 -15.25 5.30
CA ASP A 177 2.06 -16.44 5.98
C ASP A 177 1.73 -17.70 5.17
N LEU A 178 2.68 -18.09 4.32
CA LEU A 178 2.64 -19.30 3.48
C LEU A 178 3.52 -20.43 4.03
N HIS A 179 3.96 -20.34 5.30
CA HIS A 179 4.84 -21.35 5.84
C HIS A 179 4.15 -22.72 5.95
N TRP A 180 4.91 -23.78 5.69
CA TRP A 180 4.48 -25.16 5.84
C TRP A 180 5.34 -25.90 6.86
N LYS A 181 4.76 -26.39 7.96
CA LYS A 181 5.46 -27.06 9.06
C LYS A 181 6.60 -26.18 9.63
N LYS A 182 7.85 -26.61 9.41
CA LYS A 182 9.05 -25.91 9.88
C LYS A 182 9.69 -25.02 8.80
N SER A 183 9.15 -25.04 7.57
CA SER A 183 9.67 -24.17 6.51
C SER A 183 9.22 -22.73 6.72
N LYS A 184 10.06 -21.79 6.33
CA LYS A 184 9.73 -20.37 6.31
C LYS A 184 9.47 -19.95 4.88
N ASN A 185 8.54 -19.04 4.69
CA ASN A 185 8.33 -18.39 3.41
C ASN A 185 9.12 -17.06 3.33
N PHE A 186 9.47 -16.66 2.12
CA PHE A 186 10.32 -15.49 1.88
C PHE A 186 9.65 -14.15 2.17
N THR A 187 8.34 -14.09 2.03
CA THR A 187 7.57 -12.84 2.14
C THR A 187 7.21 -12.47 3.57
N LEU A 188 7.29 -13.42 4.50
CA LEU A 188 7.03 -13.19 5.93
C LEU A 188 8.28 -12.69 6.68
N MET A 189 9.47 -12.72 6.06
CA MET A 189 10.74 -12.35 6.69
C MET A 189 11.04 -10.86 6.60
#